data_c5e61b3b365671d4f21312668ca789ff
#
_entry.id   c5e61b3b365671d4f21312668ca789ff
#
_cell.length_a   1.000
_cell.length_b   1.000
_cell.length_c   1.000
_cell.angle_alpha   90.00
_cell.angle_beta   90.00
_cell.angle_gamma   90.00
#
_symmetry.space_group_name_H-M   'P 1'
#
loop_
_entity.id
_entity.type
_entity.pdbx_description
1 polymer ?
#
loop_
_entity_poly.entity_id
_entity_poly.type
_entity_poly.pdbx_seq_one_letter_code
_entity_poly.pdbx_strand_id
1 'polypeptide(L)'
;QPSIIAVRMKKPNTSPQANPAATVKADVKAASRADSGFSYSRPFFEDLVDTALKHAKKLGATDAAAEASEGCGLSVSVRKGELENVERNRDKSLGVTVYLGKRRGNASTSDFSRAAIEQTVQAAYDIARFTAEDPFAALPDAADIAVPAEQRTDLDLFYPWTITSEQAAELAMACEAAALQTSKRITNSEGAGVSAQQSHFFSAHTSGFRGGYASSRHSMSVSPIASSPGKGQDMQRDAWYSSMRNAEELASPQAIGRYAAERALSRLKSRKIATTECAVLFESPLAAGLLGSFVQAISGGALYRKSSFLLDSLGKQVLPKHIDIAE
;
A
#
# COMPACT_ATOMS: atom_id res chain seq x y z
N GLN A 1 -3.42 -15.88 -22.98
CA GLN A 1 -3.32 -16.53 -21.65
C GLN A 1 -2.54 -15.62 -20.74
N PRO A 2 -3.07 -15.19 -19.61
CA PRO A 2 -2.31 -14.43 -18.63
C PRO A 2 -1.24 -15.34 -18.03
N SER A 3 -0.01 -14.88 -18.06
CA SER A 3 1.13 -15.58 -17.45
C SER A 3 1.05 -15.40 -15.95
N ILE A 4 0.80 -16.49 -15.25
CA ILE A 4 0.81 -16.54 -13.78
C ILE A 4 2.27 -16.54 -13.32
N ILE A 5 2.66 -15.59 -12.44
CA ILE A 5 3.99 -15.51 -11.83
C ILE A 5 3.89 -15.86 -10.33
N ALA A 6 4.39 -16.99 -9.81
CA ALA A 6 4.42 -17.39 -8.39
C ALA A 6 5.84 -17.35 -7.79
N VAL A 7 6.04 -16.77 -6.61
CA VAL A 7 7.30 -16.89 -5.86
C VAL A 7 7.18 -18.01 -4.83
N ARG A 8 7.74 -19.17 -5.13
CA ARG A 8 7.82 -20.30 -4.19
C ARG A 8 9.22 -20.37 -3.58
N MET A 9 9.38 -19.89 -2.35
CA MET A 9 10.60 -20.16 -1.59
C MET A 9 10.50 -21.52 -0.92
N LYS A 10 11.42 -22.46 -1.21
CA LYS A 10 11.62 -23.65 -0.38
C LYS A 10 12.10 -23.19 1.00
N LYS A 11 11.31 -23.49 2.04
CA LYS A 11 11.71 -23.24 3.42
C LYS A 11 13.01 -24.00 3.73
N PRO A 12 14.06 -23.34 4.26
CA PRO A 12 15.11 -24.06 4.95
C PRO A 12 14.54 -24.65 6.22
N ASN A 13 14.89 -25.89 6.49
CA ASN A 13 14.41 -26.66 7.64
C ASN A 13 15.21 -26.25 8.89
N THR A 14 14.88 -25.08 9.47
CA THR A 14 15.39 -24.64 10.78
C THR A 14 14.28 -23.90 11.51
N SER A 15 13.80 -24.49 12.58
CA SER A 15 12.84 -23.90 13.50
C SER A 15 13.45 -22.62 14.12
N PRO A 16 12.75 -21.46 14.08
CA PRO A 16 13.18 -20.32 14.86
C PRO A 16 12.87 -20.62 16.35
N GLN A 17 13.89 -20.53 17.20
CA GLN A 17 13.69 -20.46 18.64
C GLN A 17 12.84 -19.23 18.97
N ALA A 18 11.71 -19.45 19.61
CA ALA A 18 10.85 -18.41 20.12
C ALA A 18 11.57 -17.62 21.22
N ASN A 19 11.79 -16.33 20.97
CA ASN A 19 12.23 -15.39 21.99
C ASN A 19 10.99 -14.98 22.81
N PRO A 20 10.97 -15.12 24.15
CA PRO A 20 9.81 -14.75 24.94
C PRO A 20 9.74 -13.22 25.08
N ALA A 21 9.02 -12.58 24.18
CA ALA A 21 8.60 -11.19 24.35
C ALA A 21 7.48 -11.17 25.39
N ALA A 22 7.73 -10.56 26.54
CA ALA A 22 6.72 -10.31 27.56
C ALA A 22 5.58 -9.48 26.93
N THR A 23 4.41 -10.09 26.86
CA THR A 23 3.18 -9.53 26.35
C THR A 23 2.65 -8.54 27.38
N VAL A 24 2.79 -7.25 27.15
CA VAL A 24 1.91 -6.27 27.78
C VAL A 24 0.59 -6.39 27.02
N LYS A 25 -0.35 -7.13 27.58
CA LYS A 25 -1.73 -7.13 27.14
C LYS A 25 -2.34 -5.77 27.50
N ALA A 26 -2.37 -4.86 26.56
CA ALA A 26 -3.34 -3.79 26.62
C ALA A 26 -4.71 -4.43 26.40
N ASP A 27 -5.63 -4.23 27.32
CA ASP A 27 -7.04 -4.60 27.16
C ASP A 27 -7.68 -3.73 26.07
N VAL A 28 -7.38 -4.03 24.83
CA VAL A 28 -8.11 -3.51 23.68
C VAL A 28 -9.27 -4.47 23.46
N LYS A 29 -10.44 -4.15 24.01
CA LYS A 29 -11.70 -4.79 23.60
C LYS A 29 -11.77 -4.77 22.08
N ALA A 30 -11.88 -5.95 21.47
CA ALA A 30 -12.12 -6.08 20.05
C ALA A 30 -13.32 -5.20 19.68
N ALA A 31 -13.07 -4.07 19.02
CA ALA A 31 -14.10 -3.23 18.47
C ALA A 31 -14.88 -4.10 17.48
N SER A 32 -16.19 -4.22 17.67
CA SER A 32 -17.03 -4.99 16.76
C SER A 32 -16.83 -4.44 15.34
N ARG A 33 -16.76 -5.31 14.33
CA ARG A 33 -16.72 -4.93 12.90
C ARG A 33 -17.83 -3.93 12.47
N ALA A 34 -18.77 -3.62 13.37
CA ALA A 34 -19.88 -2.71 13.15
C ALA A 34 -19.50 -1.22 13.20
N ASP A 35 -18.39 -0.83 13.84
CA ASP A 35 -17.92 0.57 13.87
C ASP A 35 -16.71 0.74 12.96
N SER A 36 -16.98 0.75 11.67
CA SER A 36 -15.93 0.90 10.65
C SER A 36 -15.36 2.32 10.55
N GLY A 37 -15.98 3.31 11.17
CA GLY A 37 -15.62 4.72 11.04
C GLY A 37 -15.85 5.32 9.65
N PHE A 38 -16.44 4.57 8.70
CA PHE A 38 -16.79 5.07 7.37
C PHE A 38 -18.07 5.91 7.41
N SER A 39 -18.13 6.94 6.55
CA SER A 39 -19.29 7.81 6.37
C SER A 39 -20.33 7.22 5.44
N TYR A 40 -19.89 6.38 4.49
CA TYR A 40 -20.74 5.83 3.44
C TYR A 40 -20.85 4.31 3.58
N SER A 41 -22.05 3.80 3.33
CA SER A 41 -22.29 2.37 3.32
C SER A 41 -22.03 1.75 1.95
N ARG A 42 -21.80 0.45 1.89
CA ARG A 42 -21.69 -0.28 0.62
C ARG A 42 -22.91 -0.10 -0.28
N PRO A 43 -24.17 -0.21 0.20
CA PRO A 43 -25.36 0.06 -0.64
C PRO A 43 -25.37 1.47 -1.24
N PHE A 44 -24.87 2.47 -0.52
CA PHE A 44 -24.73 3.82 -1.04
C PHE A 44 -23.76 3.86 -2.22
N PHE A 45 -22.61 3.21 -2.13
CA PHE A 45 -21.66 3.12 -3.25
C PHE A 45 -22.22 2.33 -4.43
N GLU A 46 -23.00 1.28 -4.17
CA GLU A 46 -23.70 0.53 -5.22
C GLU A 46 -24.63 1.44 -6.02
N ASP A 47 -25.41 2.30 -5.35
CA ASP A 47 -26.30 3.26 -6.03
C ASP A 47 -25.55 4.32 -6.83
N LEU A 48 -24.43 4.86 -6.30
CA LEU A 48 -23.58 5.82 -7.04
C LEU A 48 -23.03 5.20 -8.32
N VAL A 49 -22.46 4.01 -8.22
CA VAL A 49 -21.87 3.28 -9.34
C VAL A 49 -22.93 2.92 -10.38
N ASP A 50 -24.09 2.43 -9.93
CA ASP A 50 -25.22 2.13 -10.83
C ASP A 50 -25.72 3.38 -11.56
N THR A 51 -25.77 4.52 -10.87
CA THR A 51 -26.15 5.80 -11.47
C THR A 51 -25.17 6.19 -12.56
N ALA A 52 -23.87 6.08 -12.31
CA ALA A 52 -22.82 6.37 -13.29
C ALA A 52 -22.91 5.45 -14.52
N LEU A 53 -23.02 4.13 -14.30
CA LEU A 53 -23.11 3.15 -15.39
C LEU A 53 -24.38 3.32 -16.23
N LYS A 54 -25.52 3.58 -15.60
CA LYS A 54 -26.79 3.89 -16.32
C LYS A 54 -26.65 5.15 -17.17
N HIS A 55 -25.99 6.19 -16.67
CA HIS A 55 -25.77 7.42 -17.42
C HIS A 55 -24.80 7.20 -18.60
N ALA A 56 -23.71 6.48 -18.42
CA ALA A 56 -22.77 6.12 -19.48
C ALA A 56 -23.48 5.36 -20.62
N LYS A 57 -24.34 4.40 -20.28
CA LYS A 57 -25.16 3.67 -21.26
C LYS A 57 -26.12 4.61 -22.01
N LYS A 58 -26.75 5.56 -21.31
CA LYS A 58 -27.65 6.54 -21.91
C LYS A 58 -26.93 7.45 -22.92
N LEU A 59 -25.65 7.75 -22.68
CA LEU A 59 -24.81 8.53 -23.61
C LEU A 59 -24.36 7.73 -24.84
N GLY A 60 -24.57 6.41 -24.84
CA GLY A 60 -24.17 5.54 -25.97
C GLY A 60 -22.78 4.92 -25.78
N ALA A 61 -22.26 4.83 -24.57
CA ALA A 61 -21.03 4.08 -24.29
C ALA A 61 -21.20 2.61 -24.70
N THR A 62 -20.19 2.04 -25.36
CA THR A 62 -20.16 0.61 -25.67
C THR A 62 -19.97 -0.20 -24.39
N ASP A 63 -19.08 0.28 -23.51
CA ASP A 63 -18.82 -0.27 -22.18
C ASP A 63 -18.48 0.84 -21.20
N ALA A 64 -18.65 0.55 -19.91
CA ALA A 64 -18.25 1.42 -18.83
C ALA A 64 -17.88 0.65 -17.56
N ALA A 65 -16.98 1.23 -16.78
CA ALA A 65 -16.68 0.83 -15.42
C ALA A 65 -16.81 2.04 -14.50
N ALA A 66 -17.24 1.81 -13.26
CA ALA A 66 -17.27 2.83 -12.23
C ALA A 66 -16.85 2.25 -10.87
N GLU A 67 -16.16 3.06 -10.07
CA GLU A 67 -15.72 2.71 -8.73
C GLU A 67 -15.95 3.88 -7.80
N ALA A 68 -16.64 3.62 -6.69
CA ALA A 68 -16.78 4.55 -5.58
C ALA A 68 -15.95 4.07 -4.40
N SER A 69 -15.23 4.98 -3.74
CA SER A 69 -14.35 4.66 -2.62
C SER A 69 -14.37 5.73 -1.53
N GLU A 70 -14.06 5.32 -0.32
CA GLU A 70 -13.77 6.17 0.83
C GLU A 70 -12.53 5.65 1.54
N GLY A 71 -11.61 6.56 1.89
CA GLY A 71 -10.49 6.31 2.79
C GLY A 71 -10.55 7.25 3.97
N CYS A 72 -10.17 6.77 5.15
CA CYS A 72 -10.01 7.62 6.32
C CYS A 72 -8.87 7.14 7.20
N GLY A 73 -8.26 8.06 7.93
CA GLY A 73 -7.15 7.71 8.78
C GLY A 73 -6.72 8.79 9.73
N LEU A 74 -5.78 8.39 10.58
CA LEU A 74 -5.04 9.23 11.50
C LEU A 74 -3.56 8.98 11.29
N SER A 75 -2.78 10.05 11.18
CA SER A 75 -1.32 10.02 11.23
C SER A 75 -0.84 10.99 12.29
N VAL A 76 0.06 10.53 13.14
CA VAL A 76 0.67 11.34 14.20
C VAL A 76 2.18 11.21 14.08
N SER A 77 2.89 12.34 14.11
CA SER A 77 4.34 12.37 14.22
C SER A 77 4.80 13.12 15.46
N VAL A 78 5.87 12.61 16.04
CA VAL A 78 6.55 13.23 17.20
C VAL A 78 8.03 13.36 16.89
N ARG A 79 8.66 14.35 17.52
CA ARG A 79 10.11 14.54 17.43
C ARG A 79 10.66 15.09 18.74
N LYS A 80 11.70 14.47 19.26
CA LYS A 80 12.35 14.80 20.54
C LYS A 80 11.38 14.81 21.72
N GLY A 81 10.44 13.87 21.73
CA GLY A 81 9.43 13.75 22.77
C GLY A 81 8.29 14.78 22.68
N GLU A 82 8.23 15.58 21.63
CA GLU A 82 7.18 16.57 21.41
C GLU A 82 6.32 16.20 20.21
N LEU A 83 5.04 16.52 20.27
CA LEU A 83 4.11 16.35 19.18
C LEU A 83 4.45 17.33 18.04
N GLU A 84 4.70 16.82 16.84
CA GLU A 84 5.06 17.62 15.67
C GLU A 84 3.86 17.82 14.73
N ASN A 85 3.11 16.75 14.47
CA ASN A 85 1.95 16.81 13.58
C ASN A 85 0.87 15.80 13.96
N VAL A 86 -0.39 16.21 13.77
CA VAL A 86 -1.56 15.33 13.82
C VAL A 86 -2.39 15.58 12.56
N GLU A 87 -2.57 14.57 11.76
CA GLU A 87 -3.36 14.64 10.54
C GLU A 87 -4.49 13.62 10.61
N ARG A 88 -5.72 14.10 10.40
CA ARG A 88 -6.89 13.25 10.14
C ARG A 88 -7.36 13.51 8.73
N ASN A 89 -7.33 12.49 7.91
CA ASN A 89 -7.80 12.55 6.54
C ASN A 89 -9.09 11.75 6.36
N ARG A 90 -9.90 12.23 5.44
CA ARG A 90 -11.06 11.51 4.92
C ARG A 90 -11.23 11.90 3.46
N ASP A 91 -10.97 10.96 2.61
CA ASP A 91 -11.03 11.13 1.16
C ASP A 91 -12.13 10.25 0.59
N LYS A 92 -12.76 10.73 -0.47
CA LYS A 92 -13.77 9.97 -1.21
C LYS A 92 -13.63 10.25 -2.69
N SER A 93 -13.95 9.28 -3.50
CA SER A 93 -13.85 9.41 -4.95
C SER A 93 -14.87 8.52 -5.65
N LEU A 94 -15.40 9.02 -6.77
CA LEU A 94 -16.06 8.25 -7.81
C LEU A 94 -15.24 8.37 -9.08
N GLY A 95 -14.62 7.28 -9.52
CA GLY A 95 -13.93 7.17 -10.80
C GLY A 95 -14.84 6.51 -11.83
N VAL A 96 -14.83 7.02 -13.06
CA VAL A 96 -15.61 6.47 -14.18
C VAL A 96 -14.69 6.29 -15.38
N THR A 97 -14.76 5.12 -16.00
CA THR A 97 -14.14 4.81 -17.28
C THR A 97 -15.23 4.52 -18.30
N VAL A 98 -15.18 5.21 -19.43
CA VAL A 98 -16.10 5.03 -20.56
C VAL A 98 -15.32 4.49 -21.75
N TYR A 99 -15.91 3.53 -22.45
CA TYR A 99 -15.39 2.98 -23.70
C TYR A 99 -16.32 3.31 -24.86
N LEU A 100 -15.73 3.69 -26.01
CA LEU A 100 -16.38 3.85 -27.29
C LEU A 100 -15.64 2.99 -28.32
N GLY A 101 -16.03 1.72 -28.44
CA GLY A 101 -15.26 0.70 -29.13
C GLY A 101 -13.88 0.52 -28.47
N LYS A 102 -12.82 0.85 -29.18
CA LYS A 102 -11.42 0.77 -28.70
C LYS A 102 -10.87 2.11 -28.18
N ARG A 103 -11.71 3.08 -27.91
CA ARG A 103 -11.33 4.37 -27.33
C ARG A 103 -11.77 4.42 -25.87
N ARG A 104 -10.93 4.96 -25.01
CA ARG A 104 -11.16 5.01 -23.57
C ARG A 104 -11.00 6.42 -23.02
N GLY A 105 -11.93 6.85 -22.18
CA GLY A 105 -11.86 8.09 -21.42
C GLY A 105 -12.10 7.84 -19.94
N ASN A 106 -11.40 8.56 -19.08
CA ASN A 106 -11.52 8.45 -17.63
C ASN A 106 -11.76 9.84 -17.04
N ALA A 107 -12.64 9.92 -16.05
CA ALA A 107 -12.82 11.09 -15.21
C ALA A 107 -13.18 10.68 -13.79
N SER A 108 -12.96 11.56 -12.82
CA SER A 108 -13.30 11.32 -11.42
C SER A 108 -13.83 12.57 -10.75
N THR A 109 -14.58 12.37 -9.66
CA THR A 109 -15.08 13.44 -8.79
C THR A 109 -15.08 13.01 -7.32
N SER A 110 -14.93 13.96 -6.42
CA SER A 110 -15.18 13.77 -4.98
C SER A 110 -16.58 14.26 -4.56
N ASP A 111 -17.34 14.85 -5.47
CA ASP A 111 -18.73 15.25 -5.23
C ASP A 111 -19.68 14.13 -5.68
N PHE A 112 -20.43 13.59 -4.73
CA PHE A 112 -21.38 12.50 -4.94
C PHE A 112 -22.79 12.97 -5.27
N SER A 113 -22.99 14.27 -5.57
CA SER A 113 -24.25 14.77 -6.08
C SER A 113 -24.54 14.18 -7.46
N ARG A 114 -25.83 13.98 -7.76
CA ARG A 114 -26.24 13.43 -9.05
C ARG A 114 -25.74 14.26 -10.23
N ALA A 115 -25.76 15.58 -10.10
CA ALA A 115 -25.27 16.48 -11.16
C ALA A 115 -23.77 16.30 -11.42
N ALA A 116 -22.95 16.18 -10.35
CA ALA A 116 -21.51 15.96 -10.48
C ALA A 116 -21.20 14.57 -11.07
N ILE A 117 -21.97 13.53 -10.71
CA ILE A 117 -21.84 12.20 -11.31
C ILE A 117 -22.12 12.26 -12.81
N GLU A 118 -23.25 12.87 -13.23
CA GLU A 118 -23.63 12.98 -14.64
C GLU A 118 -22.59 13.79 -15.44
N GLN A 119 -22.06 14.89 -14.87
CA GLN A 119 -20.96 15.68 -15.47
C GLN A 119 -19.66 14.87 -15.61
N THR A 120 -19.32 14.10 -14.60
CA THR A 120 -18.11 13.25 -14.61
C THR A 120 -18.20 12.17 -15.68
N VAL A 121 -19.36 11.52 -15.82
CA VAL A 121 -19.60 10.54 -16.88
C VAL A 121 -19.55 11.20 -18.26
N GLN A 122 -20.13 12.40 -18.41
CA GLN A 122 -20.07 13.17 -19.66
C GLN A 122 -18.62 13.51 -20.01
N ALA A 123 -17.82 13.97 -19.05
CA ALA A 123 -16.41 14.28 -19.26
C ALA A 123 -15.62 13.03 -19.72
N ALA A 124 -15.82 11.88 -19.06
CA ALA A 124 -15.18 10.62 -19.46
C ALA A 124 -15.61 10.21 -20.89
N TYR A 125 -16.89 10.36 -21.23
CA TYR A 125 -17.41 10.10 -22.56
C TYR A 125 -16.77 11.00 -23.62
N ASP A 126 -16.69 12.30 -23.36
CA ASP A 126 -16.11 13.27 -24.29
C ASP A 126 -14.59 13.01 -24.47
N ILE A 127 -13.86 12.67 -23.41
CA ILE A 127 -12.46 12.24 -23.52
C ILE A 127 -12.36 11.01 -24.44
N ALA A 128 -13.20 9.99 -24.25
CA ALA A 128 -13.19 8.79 -25.09
C ALA A 128 -13.41 9.10 -26.57
N ARG A 129 -14.24 10.08 -26.90
CA ARG A 129 -14.50 10.49 -28.30
C ARG A 129 -13.25 11.00 -29.02
N PHE A 130 -12.34 11.65 -28.30
CA PHE A 130 -11.14 12.29 -28.87
C PHE A 130 -9.86 11.51 -28.64
N THR A 131 -9.89 10.46 -27.80
CA THR A 131 -8.74 9.59 -27.56
C THR A 131 -8.48 8.71 -28.79
N ALA A 132 -7.20 8.44 -29.07
CA ALA A 132 -6.82 7.51 -30.12
C ALA A 132 -7.30 6.08 -29.77
N GLU A 133 -7.52 5.28 -30.81
CA GLU A 133 -7.88 3.87 -30.64
C GLU A 133 -6.69 3.09 -30.07
N ASP A 134 -6.96 2.26 -29.06
CA ASP A 134 -6.04 1.30 -28.49
C ASP A 134 -6.69 -0.10 -28.64
N PRO A 135 -6.13 -0.99 -29.45
CA PRO A 135 -6.71 -2.32 -29.69
C PRO A 135 -6.90 -3.13 -28.41
N PHE A 136 -6.17 -2.79 -27.34
CA PHE A 136 -6.25 -3.45 -26.04
C PHE A 136 -7.21 -2.77 -25.06
N ALA A 137 -7.79 -1.61 -25.41
CA ALA A 137 -8.78 -0.95 -24.59
C ALA A 137 -10.09 -1.75 -24.57
N ALA A 138 -10.37 -2.40 -23.45
CA ALA A 138 -11.59 -3.16 -23.20
C ALA A 138 -11.78 -3.41 -21.70
N LEU A 139 -12.99 -3.79 -21.32
CA LEU A 139 -13.23 -4.50 -20.06
C LEU A 139 -12.69 -5.94 -20.13
N PRO A 140 -12.45 -6.60 -18.99
CA PRO A 140 -12.12 -8.02 -18.99
C PRO A 140 -13.18 -8.85 -19.71
N ASP A 141 -12.75 -9.94 -20.33
CA ASP A 141 -13.66 -10.90 -20.96
C ASP A 141 -14.58 -11.55 -19.90
N ALA A 142 -15.78 -11.94 -20.31
CA ALA A 142 -16.77 -12.52 -19.40
C ALA A 142 -16.25 -13.77 -18.67
N ALA A 143 -15.34 -14.52 -19.31
CA ALA A 143 -14.70 -15.69 -18.70
C ALA A 143 -13.73 -15.34 -17.55
N ASP A 144 -13.19 -14.13 -17.55
CA ASP A 144 -12.25 -13.63 -16.53
C ASP A 144 -12.97 -12.82 -15.45
N ILE A 145 -14.28 -12.60 -15.61
CA ILE A 145 -15.07 -11.88 -14.62
C ILE A 145 -15.42 -12.82 -13.47
N ALA A 146 -15.16 -12.29 -12.33
CA ALA A 146 -15.22 -12.92 -11.03
C ALA A 146 -16.38 -13.89 -10.79
N VAL A 147 -15.99 -14.90 -10.20
CA VAL A 147 -16.56 -15.93 -9.37
C VAL A 147 -17.92 -15.55 -8.79
N PRO A 148 -18.92 -16.42 -8.89
CA PRO A 148 -20.22 -16.29 -8.21
C PRO A 148 -20.07 -15.93 -6.74
N ALA A 149 -21.07 -15.23 -6.18
CA ALA A 149 -21.04 -14.75 -4.79
C ALA A 149 -20.74 -15.88 -3.78
N GLU A 150 -21.18 -17.09 -4.08
CA GLU A 150 -20.99 -18.30 -3.26
C GLU A 150 -19.53 -18.77 -3.20
N GLN A 151 -18.68 -18.33 -4.14
CA GLN A 151 -17.27 -18.68 -4.22
C GLN A 151 -16.37 -17.53 -3.75
N ARG A 152 -16.93 -16.38 -3.32
CA ARG A 152 -16.16 -15.25 -2.82
C ARG A 152 -15.59 -15.59 -1.46
N THR A 153 -14.29 -15.68 -1.38
CA THR A 153 -13.57 -15.83 -0.12
C THR A 153 -13.55 -14.48 0.61
N ASP A 154 -13.83 -14.47 1.91
CA ASP A 154 -13.48 -13.33 2.75
C ASP A 154 -11.95 -13.22 2.75
N LEU A 155 -11.44 -12.11 2.26
CA LEU A 155 -10.00 -11.88 2.13
C LEU A 155 -9.34 -11.52 3.47
N ASP A 156 -10.14 -11.33 4.53
CA ASP A 156 -9.68 -11.00 5.88
C ASP A 156 -8.69 -9.82 5.90
N LEU A 157 -9.09 -8.71 5.26
CA LEU A 157 -8.23 -7.54 5.05
C LEU A 157 -8.54 -6.35 5.95
N PHE A 158 -9.63 -6.41 6.73
CA PHE A 158 -10.16 -5.27 7.45
C PHE A 158 -10.16 -5.49 8.97
N TYR A 159 -9.30 -4.72 9.64
CA TYR A 159 -9.12 -4.67 11.08
C TYR A 159 -9.08 -3.20 11.52
N PRO A 160 -10.24 -2.58 11.80
CA PRO A 160 -10.29 -1.17 12.18
C PRO A 160 -9.55 -0.92 13.48
N TRP A 161 -8.77 0.14 13.53
CA TRP A 161 -8.04 0.57 14.72
C TRP A 161 -8.58 1.90 15.20
N THR A 162 -9.37 1.85 16.27
CA THR A 162 -9.94 3.05 16.93
C THR A 162 -8.92 3.62 17.91
N ILE A 163 -7.86 4.26 17.39
CA ILE A 163 -6.85 4.92 18.21
C ILE A 163 -7.10 6.42 18.25
N THR A 164 -6.92 7.05 19.44
CA THR A 164 -6.96 8.51 19.55
C THR A 164 -5.63 9.13 19.16
N SER A 165 -5.62 10.46 18.90
CA SER A 165 -4.38 11.20 18.62
C SER A 165 -3.39 11.14 19.78
N GLU A 166 -3.90 11.17 21.00
CA GLU A 166 -3.11 11.11 22.22
C GLU A 166 -2.44 9.73 22.36
N GLN A 167 -3.20 8.65 22.19
CA GLN A 167 -2.67 7.29 22.23
C GLN A 167 -1.64 7.02 21.13
N ALA A 168 -1.87 7.55 19.92
CA ALA A 168 -0.93 7.45 18.82
C ALA A 168 0.37 8.22 19.13
N ALA A 169 0.26 9.40 19.73
CA ALA A 169 1.41 10.18 20.16
C ALA A 169 2.21 9.46 21.25
N GLU A 170 1.55 8.86 22.25
CA GLU A 170 2.19 8.08 23.30
C GLU A 170 2.99 6.91 22.72
N LEU A 171 2.43 6.16 21.77
CA LEU A 171 3.12 5.07 21.08
C LEU A 171 4.33 5.57 20.28
N ALA A 172 4.18 6.68 19.56
CA ALA A 172 5.26 7.28 18.79
C ALA A 172 6.39 7.79 19.71
N MET A 173 6.05 8.46 20.82
CA MET A 173 7.01 8.92 21.85
C MET A 173 7.75 7.73 22.49
N ALA A 174 7.05 6.65 22.81
CA ALA A 174 7.65 5.44 23.35
C ALA A 174 8.64 4.79 22.36
N CYS A 175 8.31 4.82 21.07
CA CYS A 175 9.16 4.32 20.00
C CYS A 175 10.45 5.17 19.86
N GLU A 176 10.31 6.48 19.84
CA GLU A 176 11.44 7.40 19.76
C GLU A 176 12.33 7.34 21.01
N ALA A 177 11.74 7.33 22.21
CA ALA A 177 12.44 7.19 23.45
C ALA A 177 13.29 5.91 23.53
N ALA A 178 12.71 4.79 23.07
CA ALA A 178 13.44 3.52 23.01
C ALA A 178 14.67 3.59 22.07
N ALA A 179 14.54 4.29 20.95
CA ALA A 179 15.68 4.50 20.05
C ALA A 179 16.76 5.38 20.71
N LEU A 180 16.38 6.51 21.30
CA LEU A 180 17.31 7.45 21.97
C LEU A 180 18.03 6.81 23.17
N GLN A 181 17.35 5.94 23.91
CA GLN A 181 17.92 5.25 25.09
C GLN A 181 18.86 4.08 24.73
N THR A 182 18.86 3.61 23.50
CA THR A 182 19.68 2.46 23.08
C THR A 182 21.18 2.73 23.21
N SER A 183 21.63 3.95 22.95
CA SER A 183 23.03 4.34 23.08
C SER A 183 23.20 5.85 23.20
N LYS A 184 24.19 6.29 24.00
CA LYS A 184 24.60 7.70 24.03
C LYS A 184 25.06 8.26 22.68
N ARG A 185 25.32 7.38 21.72
CA ARG A 185 25.67 7.76 20.34
C ARG A 185 24.46 8.02 19.46
N ILE A 186 23.25 7.67 19.90
CA ILE A 186 22.03 8.16 19.27
C ILE A 186 21.78 9.56 19.84
N THR A 187 22.14 10.57 19.07
CA THR A 187 22.18 11.96 19.55
C THR A 187 20.99 12.80 19.07
N ASN A 188 20.23 12.28 18.10
CA ASN A 188 19.10 12.98 17.53
C ASN A 188 18.10 11.98 16.90
N SER A 189 16.97 12.49 16.46
CA SER A 189 15.94 11.78 15.73
C SER A 189 15.33 12.66 14.64
N GLU A 190 14.96 12.07 13.52
CA GLU A 190 14.10 12.71 12.51
C GLU A 190 12.61 12.58 12.91
N GLY A 191 12.34 11.86 13.99
CA GLY A 191 11.02 11.65 14.55
C GLY A 191 10.58 10.19 14.51
N ALA A 192 9.46 9.97 15.17
CA ALA A 192 8.70 8.72 15.11
C ALA A 192 7.24 9.03 14.71
N GLY A 193 6.58 8.05 14.11
CA GLY A 193 5.20 8.22 13.67
C GLY A 193 4.37 6.97 13.84
N VAL A 194 3.06 7.19 14.03
CA VAL A 194 2.02 6.17 14.02
C VAL A 194 0.99 6.54 12.98
N SER A 195 0.58 5.58 12.17
CA SER A 195 -0.47 5.75 11.17
C SER A 195 -1.49 4.63 11.26
N ALA A 196 -2.77 5.01 11.32
CA ALA A 196 -3.92 4.12 11.28
C ALA A 196 -4.77 4.48 10.05
N GLN A 197 -4.76 3.65 9.02
CA GLN A 197 -5.45 3.92 7.75
C GLN A 197 -6.42 2.79 7.42
N GLN A 198 -7.56 3.17 6.87
CA GLN A 198 -8.56 2.20 6.39
C GLN A 198 -9.30 2.77 5.19
N SER A 199 -9.77 1.88 4.33
CA SER A 199 -10.52 2.24 3.14
C SER A 199 -11.51 1.15 2.77
N HIS A 200 -12.53 1.53 2.02
CA HIS A 200 -13.41 0.59 1.33
C HIS A 200 -13.81 1.15 -0.03
N PHE A 201 -14.18 0.27 -0.92
CA PHE A 201 -14.65 0.64 -2.25
C PHE A 201 -15.71 -0.32 -2.74
N PHE A 202 -16.41 0.10 -3.78
CA PHE A 202 -17.27 -0.75 -4.59
C PHE A 202 -17.07 -0.39 -6.07
N SER A 203 -16.84 -1.41 -6.89
CA SER A 203 -16.63 -1.29 -8.33
C SER A 203 -17.62 -2.15 -9.09
N ALA A 204 -18.09 -1.67 -10.23
CA ALA A 204 -18.89 -2.45 -11.17
C ALA A 204 -18.62 -2.07 -12.62
N HIS A 205 -18.90 -3.04 -13.50
CA HIS A 205 -18.75 -2.90 -14.96
C HIS A 205 -20.05 -3.20 -15.69
N THR A 206 -20.21 -2.65 -16.86
CA THR A 206 -21.36 -2.96 -17.76
C THR A 206 -21.34 -4.42 -18.21
N SER A 207 -20.19 -5.09 -18.20
CA SER A 207 -20.00 -6.52 -18.48
C SER A 207 -20.49 -7.47 -17.39
N GLY A 208 -20.98 -6.94 -16.25
CA GLY A 208 -21.58 -7.73 -15.14
C GLY A 208 -20.72 -7.88 -13.89
N PHE A 209 -19.47 -7.45 -13.90
CA PHE A 209 -18.67 -7.43 -12.66
C PHE A 209 -19.31 -6.52 -11.60
N ARG A 210 -19.35 -6.98 -10.36
CA ARG A 210 -19.76 -6.22 -9.17
C ARG A 210 -18.98 -6.72 -7.96
N GLY A 211 -18.20 -5.86 -7.31
CA GLY A 211 -17.41 -6.27 -6.17
C GLY A 211 -16.78 -5.10 -5.43
N GLY A 212 -16.28 -5.38 -4.25
CA GLY A 212 -15.60 -4.42 -3.40
C GLY A 212 -15.39 -4.98 -2.00
N TYR A 213 -14.42 -4.45 -1.28
CA TYR A 213 -14.08 -4.86 0.08
C TYR A 213 -13.54 -3.68 0.88
N ALA A 214 -13.50 -3.85 2.20
CA ALA A 214 -12.80 -2.95 3.10
C ALA A 214 -11.40 -3.49 3.40
N SER A 215 -10.46 -2.60 3.65
CA SER A 215 -9.10 -2.96 4.06
C SER A 215 -8.55 -1.94 5.07
N SER A 216 -7.59 -2.38 5.86
CA SER A 216 -6.86 -1.54 6.81
C SER A 216 -5.35 -1.71 6.65
N ARG A 217 -4.61 -0.68 7.05
CA ARG A 217 -3.15 -0.70 7.14
C ARG A 217 -2.71 0.24 8.24
N HIS A 218 -2.02 -0.33 9.22
CA HIS A 218 -1.50 0.40 10.37
C HIS A 218 0.01 0.31 10.38
N SER A 219 0.68 1.35 10.83
CA SER A 219 2.15 1.35 10.88
C SER A 219 2.69 2.20 12.03
N MET A 220 3.88 1.84 12.47
CA MET A 220 4.69 2.61 13.41
C MET A 220 6.13 2.61 12.91
N SER A 221 6.80 3.76 12.99
CA SER A 221 8.18 3.92 12.49
C SER A 221 8.96 4.93 13.31
N VAL A 222 10.31 4.84 13.24
CA VAL A 222 11.22 5.84 13.82
C VAL A 222 12.51 5.91 13.01
N SER A 223 13.09 7.11 12.96
CA SER A 223 14.34 7.39 12.24
C SER A 223 15.38 8.07 13.15
N PRO A 224 16.14 7.30 13.95
CA PRO A 224 17.18 7.82 14.81
C PRO A 224 18.44 8.22 14.02
N ILE A 225 19.20 9.17 14.59
CA ILE A 225 20.48 9.64 14.07
C ILE A 225 21.58 9.27 15.06
N ALA A 226 22.54 8.49 14.61
CA ALA A 226 23.74 8.12 15.34
C ALA A 226 24.90 9.06 15.00
N SER A 227 25.75 9.40 15.97
CA SER A 227 26.93 10.23 15.78
C SER A 227 28.17 9.61 16.41
N SER A 228 29.33 9.81 15.76
CA SER A 228 30.63 9.49 16.33
C SER A 228 31.19 10.68 17.09
N PRO A 229 31.86 10.48 18.24
CA PRO A 229 32.53 11.57 18.94
C PRO A 229 33.76 12.06 18.15
N GLY A 230 34.07 13.37 18.18
CA GLY A 230 35.31 13.94 17.66
C GLY A 230 35.11 15.01 16.57
N LYS A 231 36.25 15.62 16.12
CA LYS A 231 36.25 16.58 15.02
C LYS A 231 35.93 15.83 13.69
N GLY A 232 34.97 16.34 12.93
CA GLY A 232 34.48 15.68 11.71
C GLY A 232 33.47 14.58 12.04
N GLN A 233 32.51 14.85 12.92
CA GLN A 233 31.47 13.93 13.34
C GLN A 233 30.85 13.19 12.16
N ASP A 234 31.09 11.87 12.12
CA ASP A 234 30.32 10.98 11.22
C ASP A 234 28.92 10.85 11.82
N MET A 235 27.93 11.30 11.08
CA MET A 235 26.52 11.15 11.40
C MET A 235 25.88 10.19 10.43
N GLN A 236 25.19 9.19 10.96
CA GLN A 236 24.47 8.19 10.17
C GLN A 236 23.04 8.09 10.68
N ARG A 237 22.13 7.89 9.76
CA ARG A 237 20.73 7.63 10.05
C ARG A 237 20.29 6.32 9.43
N ASP A 238 19.36 5.68 10.06
CA ASP A 238 18.59 4.59 9.50
C ASP A 238 17.21 4.59 10.16
N ALA A 239 16.29 3.89 9.57
CA ALA A 239 14.92 3.79 10.05
C ALA A 239 14.50 2.34 10.22
N TRP A 240 13.50 2.14 11.06
CA TRP A 240 12.78 0.88 11.09
C TRP A 240 11.30 1.11 11.32
N TYR A 241 10.50 0.12 10.92
CA TYR A 241 9.06 0.19 11.00
C TYR A 241 8.43 -1.19 11.18
N SER A 242 7.18 -1.17 11.64
CA SER A 242 6.24 -2.29 11.54
C SER A 242 5.00 -1.82 10.80
N SER A 243 4.46 -2.65 9.91
CA SER A 243 3.24 -2.31 9.15
C SER A 243 2.40 -3.56 8.96
N MET A 244 1.19 -3.54 9.55
CA MET A 244 0.27 -4.68 9.60
C MET A 244 -1.15 -4.22 9.25
N ARG A 245 -2.01 -5.17 8.87
CA ARG A 245 -3.44 -4.92 8.71
C ARG A 245 -4.14 -4.87 10.06
N ASN A 246 -3.79 -5.77 10.96
CA ASN A 246 -4.25 -5.78 12.34
C ASN A 246 -3.23 -5.05 13.23
N ALA A 247 -3.69 -4.03 13.96
CA ALA A 247 -2.81 -3.26 14.85
C ALA A 247 -2.21 -4.11 15.99
N GLU A 248 -2.88 -5.19 16.41
CA GLU A 248 -2.38 -6.11 17.45
C GLU A 248 -1.12 -6.87 17.02
N GLU A 249 -0.89 -6.98 15.70
CA GLU A 249 0.28 -7.64 15.13
C GLU A 249 1.48 -6.69 14.92
N LEU A 250 1.32 -5.41 15.21
CA LEU A 250 2.43 -4.45 15.14
C LEU A 250 3.50 -4.83 16.17
N ALA A 251 4.76 -4.74 15.76
CA ALA A 251 5.86 -4.87 16.70
C ALA A 251 5.79 -3.78 17.77
N SER A 252 6.27 -4.09 19.00
CA SER A 252 6.23 -3.12 20.09
C SER A 252 7.06 -1.87 19.77
N PRO A 253 6.67 -0.69 20.28
CA PRO A 253 7.45 0.54 20.12
C PRO A 253 8.91 0.38 20.50
N GLN A 254 9.17 -0.37 21.60
CA GLN A 254 10.51 -0.64 22.10
C GLN A 254 11.34 -1.51 21.15
N ALA A 255 10.72 -2.48 20.50
CA ALA A 255 11.42 -3.32 19.52
C ALA A 255 11.79 -2.53 18.27
N ILE A 256 10.85 -1.73 17.73
CA ILE A 256 11.08 -0.88 16.57
C ILE A 256 12.18 0.14 16.87
N GLY A 257 12.07 0.85 18.01
CA GLY A 257 13.02 1.88 18.41
C GLY A 257 14.44 1.36 18.58
N ARG A 258 14.62 0.27 19.31
CA ARG A 258 15.94 -0.35 19.50
C ARG A 258 16.55 -0.82 18.18
N TYR A 259 15.79 -1.51 17.37
CA TYR A 259 16.32 -2.04 16.12
C TYR A 259 16.69 -0.91 15.13
N ALA A 260 15.90 0.15 15.04
CA ALA A 260 16.24 1.33 14.25
C ALA A 260 17.54 1.98 14.72
N ALA A 261 17.75 2.09 16.04
CA ALA A 261 18.97 2.62 16.62
C ALA A 261 20.19 1.73 16.35
N GLU A 262 20.06 0.42 16.48
CA GLU A 262 21.13 -0.55 16.15
C GLU A 262 21.54 -0.43 14.69
N ARG A 263 20.58 -0.29 13.77
CA ARG A 263 20.83 -0.03 12.34
C ARG A 263 21.63 1.25 12.12
N ALA A 264 21.19 2.36 12.71
CA ALA A 264 21.89 3.64 12.59
C ALA A 264 23.32 3.58 13.15
N LEU A 265 23.51 2.91 14.30
CA LEU A 265 24.81 2.69 14.92
C LEU A 265 25.74 1.84 14.05
N SER A 266 25.23 0.81 13.40
CA SER A 266 26.00 -0.08 12.53
C SER A 266 26.59 0.63 11.30
N ARG A 267 25.99 1.75 10.89
CA ARG A 267 26.46 2.56 9.75
C ARG A 267 27.59 3.53 10.08
N LEU A 268 27.86 3.74 11.37
CA LEU A 268 28.99 4.60 11.78
C LEU A 268 30.33 4.00 11.37
N LYS A 269 31.31 4.86 11.09
CA LYS A 269 32.65 4.50 10.60
C LYS A 269 32.62 3.81 9.24
N SER A 270 31.64 4.16 8.39
CA SER A 270 31.60 3.72 7.01
C SER A 270 32.89 4.11 6.27
N ARG A 271 33.35 3.28 5.37
CA ARG A 271 34.55 3.51 4.58
C ARG A 271 34.28 3.25 3.10
N LYS A 272 34.99 3.95 2.24
CA LYS A 272 34.98 3.64 0.83
C LYS A 272 35.76 2.34 0.60
N ILE A 273 35.25 1.50 -0.28
CA ILE A 273 35.96 0.33 -0.80
C ILE A 273 36.33 0.56 -2.26
N ALA A 274 37.36 -0.10 -2.74
CA ALA A 274 37.73 -0.08 -4.15
C ALA A 274 36.63 -0.75 -4.99
N THR A 275 36.54 -0.38 -6.27
CA THR A 275 35.72 -1.09 -7.24
C THR A 275 36.10 -2.56 -7.25
N THR A 276 35.13 -3.44 -7.04
CA THR A 276 35.36 -4.88 -6.92
C THR A 276 34.16 -5.65 -7.39
N GLU A 277 34.37 -6.88 -7.79
CA GLU A 277 33.35 -7.88 -8.06
C GLU A 277 33.30 -8.87 -6.89
N CYS A 278 32.17 -9.04 -6.28
CA CYS A 278 31.99 -9.94 -5.13
C CYS A 278 30.54 -10.41 -4.99
N ALA A 279 30.35 -11.46 -4.23
CA ALA A 279 29.02 -11.88 -3.81
C ALA A 279 28.37 -10.83 -2.91
N VAL A 280 27.07 -10.58 -3.12
CA VAL A 280 26.29 -9.60 -2.36
C VAL A 280 25.11 -10.29 -1.70
N LEU A 281 24.99 -10.12 -0.38
CA LEU A 281 23.80 -10.53 0.39
C LEU A 281 22.88 -9.32 0.53
N PHE A 282 21.67 -9.43 0.00
CA PHE A 282 20.63 -8.41 0.19
C PHE A 282 19.80 -8.74 1.43
N GLU A 283 19.71 -7.79 2.35
CA GLU A 283 18.76 -7.85 3.46
C GLU A 283 17.32 -7.96 2.92
N SER A 284 16.43 -8.69 3.62
CA SER A 284 15.09 -9.00 3.11
C SER A 284 14.27 -7.79 2.65
N PRO A 285 14.25 -6.61 3.33
CA PRO A 285 13.56 -5.43 2.82
C PRO A 285 14.14 -4.89 1.51
N LEU A 286 15.46 -5.00 1.33
CA LEU A 286 16.13 -4.59 0.08
C LEU A 286 15.90 -5.60 -1.03
N ALA A 287 15.88 -6.90 -0.71
CA ALA A 287 15.55 -7.96 -1.66
C ALA A 287 14.13 -7.81 -2.21
N ALA A 288 13.17 -7.42 -1.37
CA ALA A 288 11.82 -7.08 -1.80
C ALA A 288 11.79 -5.93 -2.83
N GLY A 289 12.66 -4.92 -2.66
CA GLY A 289 12.83 -3.84 -3.62
C GLY A 289 13.38 -4.30 -4.98
N LEU A 290 14.30 -5.27 -4.99
CA LEU A 290 14.79 -5.87 -6.24
C LEU A 290 13.68 -6.61 -6.98
N LEU A 291 12.87 -7.40 -6.26
CA LEU A 291 11.72 -8.08 -6.84
C LEU A 291 10.68 -7.07 -7.38
N GLY A 292 10.42 -6.00 -6.64
CA GLY A 292 9.55 -4.92 -7.09
C GLY A 292 10.05 -4.25 -8.40
N SER A 293 11.35 -4.04 -8.52
CA SER A 293 11.97 -3.52 -9.76
C SER A 293 11.81 -4.49 -10.93
N PHE A 294 11.93 -5.79 -10.68
CA PHE A 294 11.66 -6.81 -11.69
C PHE A 294 10.20 -6.80 -12.14
N VAL A 295 9.25 -6.81 -11.19
CA VAL A 295 7.80 -6.74 -11.48
C VAL A 295 7.47 -5.49 -12.31
N GLN A 296 8.05 -4.33 -11.97
CA GLN A 296 7.87 -3.12 -12.75
C GLN A 296 8.43 -3.25 -14.17
N ALA A 297 9.58 -3.91 -14.35
CA ALA A 297 10.21 -4.09 -15.66
C ALA A 297 9.39 -5.02 -16.58
N ILE A 298 8.68 -6.02 -16.03
CA ILE A 298 7.83 -6.94 -16.81
C ILE A 298 6.39 -6.42 -16.99
N SER A 299 6.05 -5.28 -16.38
CA SER A 299 4.70 -4.73 -16.53
C SER A 299 4.38 -4.43 -17.99
N GLY A 300 3.15 -4.77 -18.43
CA GLY A 300 2.71 -4.56 -19.80
C GLY A 300 2.89 -3.12 -20.28
N GLY A 301 2.61 -2.14 -19.40
CA GLY A 301 2.81 -0.72 -19.72
C GLY A 301 4.28 -0.33 -19.94
N ALA A 302 5.24 -0.91 -19.20
CA ALA A 302 6.67 -0.66 -19.41
C ALA A 302 7.16 -1.29 -20.72
N LEU A 303 6.72 -2.51 -21.01
CA LEU A 303 7.06 -3.22 -22.26
C LEU A 303 6.44 -2.49 -23.47
N TYR A 304 5.17 -2.10 -23.40
CA TYR A 304 4.50 -1.35 -24.47
C TYR A 304 5.21 -0.03 -24.80
N ARG A 305 5.59 0.74 -23.79
CA ARG A 305 6.33 2.00 -23.97
C ARG A 305 7.81 1.83 -24.30
N LYS A 306 8.29 0.58 -24.38
CA LYS A 306 9.71 0.26 -24.59
C LYS A 306 10.63 0.86 -23.54
N SER A 307 10.15 1.01 -22.31
CA SER A 307 10.89 1.58 -21.17
C SER A 307 11.41 0.51 -20.20
N SER A 308 11.57 -0.72 -20.67
CA SER A 308 12.09 -1.84 -19.90
C SER A 308 13.35 -2.42 -20.53
N PHE A 309 14.27 -2.89 -19.69
CA PHE A 309 15.44 -3.68 -20.12
C PHE A 309 15.08 -5.14 -20.45
N LEU A 310 13.85 -5.57 -20.17
CA LEU A 310 13.34 -6.92 -20.45
C LEU A 310 12.51 -7.00 -21.74
N LEU A 311 12.70 -6.07 -22.67
CA LEU A 311 12.10 -6.16 -24.00
C LEU A 311 12.52 -7.50 -24.65
N ASP A 312 11.58 -8.13 -25.36
CA ASP A 312 11.80 -9.39 -26.08
C ASP A 312 12.27 -10.55 -25.19
N SER A 313 11.98 -10.52 -23.90
CA SER A 313 12.35 -11.56 -22.93
C SER A 313 11.28 -12.62 -22.73
N LEU A 314 10.14 -12.52 -23.41
CA LEU A 314 9.09 -13.52 -23.31
C LEU A 314 9.62 -14.89 -23.77
N GLY A 315 9.43 -15.91 -22.93
CA GLY A 315 9.94 -17.27 -23.16
C GLY A 315 11.44 -17.48 -22.89
N LYS A 316 12.15 -16.42 -22.46
CA LYS A 316 13.56 -16.52 -22.07
C LYS A 316 13.70 -16.60 -20.55
N GLN A 317 14.73 -17.32 -20.10
CA GLN A 317 15.09 -17.34 -18.68
C GLN A 317 15.76 -16.02 -18.31
N VAL A 318 15.14 -15.27 -17.39
CA VAL A 318 15.62 -13.93 -16.93
C VAL A 318 16.07 -13.94 -15.46
N LEU A 319 15.75 -14.99 -14.71
CA LEU A 319 16.16 -15.20 -13.32
C LEU A 319 16.87 -16.56 -13.20
N PRO A 320 17.68 -16.77 -12.13
CA PRO A 320 18.25 -18.09 -11.85
C PRO A 320 17.17 -19.16 -11.71
N LYS A 321 17.46 -20.41 -12.14
CA LYS A 321 16.50 -21.53 -12.17
C LYS A 321 15.81 -21.87 -10.84
N HIS A 322 16.37 -21.42 -9.72
CA HIS A 322 15.81 -21.66 -8.38
C HIS A 322 14.85 -20.56 -7.91
N ILE A 323 14.64 -19.53 -8.74
CA ILE A 323 13.72 -18.43 -8.45
C ILE A 323 12.54 -18.51 -9.43
N ASP A 324 11.37 -18.75 -8.88
CA ASP A 324 10.09 -18.72 -9.60
C ASP A 324 9.25 -17.58 -9.04
N ILE A 325 8.71 -16.75 -9.92
CA ILE A 325 7.79 -15.66 -9.58
C ILE A 325 6.47 -15.92 -10.30
N ALA A 326 5.37 -16.00 -9.57
CA ALA A 326 4.03 -16.18 -10.13
C ALA A 326 3.01 -15.21 -9.50
N GLU A 327 2.03 -14.80 -10.28
CA GLU A 327 0.89 -13.96 -9.92
C GLU A 327 -0.40 -14.78 -10.03
#